data_6fd91acdcc4465a9607dfd31acdfbe40
#
_entry.id   6fd91acdcc4465a9607dfd31acdfbe40
#
_cell.length_a   1.000
_cell.length_b   1.000
_cell.length_c   1.000
_cell.angle_alpha   90.00
_cell.angle_beta   90.00
_cell.angle_gamma   90.00
#
_symmetry.space_group_name_H-M   'P 1'
#
loop_
_entity.id
_entity.type
_entity.pdbx_description
1 polymer ?
#
loop_
_entity_poly.entity_id
_entity_poly.type
_entity_poly.pdbx_seq_one_letter_code
_entity_poly.pdbx_strand_id
1 'polypeptide(L)'
;MNITFYGAARSVTGSCHLVDACGKKFLIDCGMFQGKLTDQILNYEDFPFDINSIDFVVLTHAHIDHSGRIPKLYKQGYTGTIYATSATLDLCSIMLADSGHIQEKEIEWVNRKRKRAGKKENEAMYTAQDGIDSLKLFKGVEYNEEVIIDDNISFKFVDAGHMLGSAIVELYVTEDGKKQKIVFSGDLGNLNMPIINDPTYIDGADYLVMESTYGDRLHGEIKDQSSELINIMIDTYERGGNLIIPSFAVGRTQEILYEINKYAGTTEIGAKLAKIPVYVDSPLAVSATKIFEENPEYYDEDALRYLLKGDNPLEFSNLHFVESSEESKALNEDKSPKVIISASGMCEVGRIKHHLKHNLYRPESTILFVGFQAEGTLGKRILSGERIVKIFGEEIAVNAEVRYLDAFSGHADKNGLLEWIRKMNKKPSNIFLVHGEYSGQQALKASIEEEFGIKTIIPDFEETYTADGKLLEGVMPKYQSTRFDILEMLSYLKQDVDDVSNTVKAEIKNNPDENDLLKILRKLEEVKAALVNVREK
;
A
#
# COMPACT_ATOMS: atom_id res chain seq x y z
N MET A 1 0.09 -19.82 -23.63
CA MET A 1 -0.28 -18.76 -22.65
C MET A 1 0.88 -17.79 -22.49
N ASN A 2 0.59 -16.49 -22.52
CA ASN A 2 1.56 -15.39 -22.36
C ASN A 2 1.14 -14.49 -21.19
N ILE A 3 2.13 -13.87 -20.55
CA ILE A 3 1.92 -12.90 -19.44
C ILE A 3 2.71 -11.63 -19.78
N THR A 4 2.01 -10.48 -19.77
CA THR A 4 2.64 -9.16 -19.95
C THR A 4 2.53 -8.38 -18.66
N PHE A 5 3.63 -7.75 -18.22
CA PHE A 5 3.72 -7.06 -16.94
C PHE A 5 3.57 -5.55 -17.14
N TYR A 6 2.37 -5.01 -16.88
CA TYR A 6 2.04 -3.58 -17.03
C TYR A 6 2.11 -2.79 -15.71
N GLY A 7 2.82 -3.31 -14.73
CA GLY A 7 3.07 -2.66 -13.46
C GLY A 7 3.56 -3.62 -12.40
N ALA A 8 3.91 -3.12 -11.23
CA ALA A 8 4.65 -3.82 -10.19
C ALA A 8 5.90 -4.57 -10.73
N ALA A 9 6.44 -4.10 -11.84
CA ALA A 9 7.66 -4.58 -12.49
C ALA A 9 8.82 -3.71 -12.02
N ARG A 10 9.73 -4.27 -11.23
CA ARG A 10 10.85 -3.59 -10.55
C ARG A 10 10.40 -2.41 -9.65
N SER A 11 9.15 -2.44 -9.23
CA SER A 11 8.54 -1.47 -8.31
C SER A 11 7.48 -2.16 -7.46
N VAL A 12 7.10 -1.53 -6.34
CA VAL A 12 6.11 -2.05 -5.38
C VAL A 12 4.68 -1.58 -5.65
N THR A 13 4.39 -0.91 -6.78
CA THR A 13 3.06 -0.36 -7.02
C THR A 13 2.61 -0.51 -8.46
N GLY A 14 1.31 -0.32 -8.70
CA GLY A 14 0.71 -0.35 -10.03
C GLY A 14 0.46 -1.75 -10.57
N SER A 15 0.24 -2.73 -9.71
CA SER A 15 0.08 -4.15 -10.06
C SER A 15 -0.94 -4.33 -11.18
N CYS A 16 -0.49 -4.86 -12.32
CA CYS A 16 -1.35 -5.08 -13.48
C CYS A 16 -0.67 -6.06 -14.44
N HIS A 17 -1.20 -7.27 -14.51
CA HIS A 17 -0.63 -8.33 -15.33
C HIS A 17 -1.66 -8.82 -16.33
N LEU A 18 -1.35 -8.68 -17.64
CA LEU A 18 -2.22 -9.17 -18.71
C LEU A 18 -1.86 -10.63 -19.01
N VAL A 19 -2.85 -11.50 -18.88
CA VAL A 19 -2.75 -12.91 -19.30
C VAL A 19 -3.47 -13.08 -20.64
N ASP A 20 -2.79 -13.66 -21.63
CA ASP A 20 -3.34 -14.06 -22.92
C ASP A 20 -3.28 -15.57 -23.04
N ALA A 21 -4.43 -16.24 -22.95
CA ALA A 21 -4.54 -17.70 -22.92
C ALA A 21 -5.87 -18.16 -23.55
N CYS A 22 -5.83 -19.25 -24.31
CA CYS A 22 -7.01 -19.88 -24.91
C CYS A 22 -7.91 -18.90 -25.70
N GLY A 23 -7.32 -17.87 -26.32
CA GLY A 23 -8.05 -16.84 -27.07
C GLY A 23 -8.77 -15.79 -26.22
N LYS A 24 -8.54 -15.78 -24.91
CA LYS A 24 -9.03 -14.76 -23.97
C LYS A 24 -7.88 -13.93 -23.42
N LYS A 25 -8.18 -12.65 -23.16
CA LYS A 25 -7.29 -11.71 -22.49
C LYS A 25 -7.92 -11.23 -21.21
N PHE A 26 -7.21 -11.31 -20.11
CA PHE A 26 -7.72 -10.86 -18.82
C PHE A 26 -6.61 -10.30 -17.94
N LEU A 27 -7.00 -9.45 -17.00
CA LEU A 27 -6.05 -8.82 -16.08
C LEU A 27 -6.06 -9.55 -14.74
N ILE A 28 -4.87 -9.70 -14.16
CA ILE A 28 -4.70 -9.91 -12.74
C ILE A 28 -4.28 -8.57 -12.16
N ASP A 29 -5.16 -7.99 -11.34
CA ASP A 29 -5.09 -6.62 -10.80
C ASP A 29 -5.15 -5.51 -11.85
N CYS A 30 -5.48 -4.30 -11.38
CA CYS A 30 -5.44 -3.06 -12.15
C CYS A 30 -5.14 -1.89 -11.21
N GLY A 31 -3.92 -1.86 -10.69
CA GLY A 31 -3.48 -1.02 -9.60
C GLY A 31 -2.95 0.34 -10.03
N MET A 32 -2.96 1.27 -9.08
CA MET A 32 -2.43 2.62 -9.24
C MET A 32 -0.94 2.66 -8.92
N PHE A 33 -0.17 3.37 -9.73
CA PHE A 33 1.22 3.68 -9.42
C PHE A 33 1.29 4.74 -8.32
N GLN A 34 2.15 4.51 -7.33
CA GLN A 34 2.37 5.39 -6.19
C GLN A 34 3.89 5.63 -6.00
N GLY A 35 4.26 6.53 -5.11
CA GLY A 35 5.66 6.82 -4.79
C GLY A 35 6.32 7.81 -5.74
N LYS A 36 7.24 7.37 -6.60
CA LYS A 36 8.00 8.27 -7.49
C LYS A 36 7.10 8.97 -8.50
N LEU A 37 7.35 10.26 -8.74
CA LEU A 37 6.56 11.05 -9.68
C LEU A 37 6.58 10.46 -11.11
N THR A 38 7.72 9.90 -11.53
CA THR A 38 7.85 9.20 -12.82
C THR A 38 6.86 8.07 -12.99
N ASP A 39 6.59 7.35 -11.92
CA ASP A 39 5.68 6.20 -11.94
C ASP A 39 4.23 6.68 -11.86
N GLN A 40 3.95 7.71 -11.04
CA GLN A 40 2.61 8.30 -10.93
C GLN A 40 2.08 8.87 -12.27
N ILE A 41 2.95 9.34 -13.15
CA ILE A 41 2.57 9.83 -14.49
C ILE A 41 1.85 8.75 -15.29
N LEU A 42 2.26 7.47 -15.16
CA LEU A 42 1.64 6.34 -15.83
C LEU A 42 0.15 6.16 -15.48
N ASN A 43 -0.29 6.70 -14.36
CA ASN A 43 -1.72 6.69 -13.99
C ASN A 43 -2.57 7.53 -14.95
N TYR A 44 -2.02 8.58 -15.55
CA TYR A 44 -2.72 9.51 -16.43
C TYR A 44 -2.59 9.15 -17.91
N GLU A 45 -1.64 8.29 -18.28
CA GLU A 45 -1.48 7.77 -19.63
C GLU A 45 -2.60 6.77 -19.97
N ASP A 46 -2.90 6.58 -21.25
CA ASP A 46 -3.81 5.53 -21.69
C ASP A 46 -3.26 4.15 -21.32
N PHE A 47 -4.16 3.18 -21.12
CA PHE A 47 -3.70 1.81 -20.89
C PHE A 47 -2.92 1.32 -22.11
N PRO A 48 -1.79 0.60 -21.91
CA PRO A 48 -0.95 0.11 -23.02
C PRO A 48 -1.54 -1.10 -23.75
N PHE A 49 -2.81 -1.40 -23.52
CA PHE A 49 -3.60 -2.46 -24.16
C PHE A 49 -4.98 -1.95 -24.58
N ASP A 50 -5.59 -2.64 -25.53
CA ASP A 50 -6.98 -2.34 -25.92
C ASP A 50 -7.95 -2.84 -24.84
N ILE A 51 -8.61 -1.90 -24.17
CA ILE A 51 -9.58 -2.15 -23.10
C ILE A 51 -10.72 -3.06 -23.59
N ASN A 52 -11.16 -2.91 -24.83
CA ASN A 52 -12.23 -3.72 -25.39
C ASN A 52 -11.83 -5.18 -25.65
N SER A 53 -10.54 -5.46 -25.63
CA SER A 53 -10.01 -6.82 -25.76
C SER A 53 -9.95 -7.59 -24.43
N ILE A 54 -10.22 -6.91 -23.29
CA ILE A 54 -10.14 -7.53 -21.98
C ILE A 54 -11.48 -8.20 -21.65
N ASP A 55 -11.46 -9.54 -21.51
CA ASP A 55 -12.63 -10.35 -21.22
C ASP A 55 -13.11 -10.20 -19.76
N PHE A 56 -12.18 -10.24 -18.79
CA PHE A 56 -12.46 -10.10 -17.36
C PHE A 56 -11.23 -9.62 -16.57
N VAL A 57 -11.45 -9.26 -15.33
CA VAL A 57 -10.39 -8.91 -14.36
C VAL A 57 -10.51 -9.84 -13.15
N VAL A 58 -9.39 -10.30 -12.61
CA VAL A 58 -9.30 -11.00 -11.32
C VAL A 58 -8.52 -10.12 -10.37
N LEU A 59 -9.16 -9.62 -9.33
CA LEU A 59 -8.58 -8.73 -8.35
C LEU A 59 -8.15 -9.51 -7.11
N THR A 60 -6.87 -9.42 -6.74
CA THR A 60 -6.31 -10.13 -5.60
C THR A 60 -6.75 -9.53 -4.27
N HIS A 61 -6.74 -8.21 -4.13
CA HIS A 61 -7.17 -7.51 -2.93
C HIS A 61 -7.44 -6.01 -3.17
N ALA A 62 -7.94 -5.32 -2.15
CA ALA A 62 -8.49 -3.98 -2.29
C ALA A 62 -7.48 -2.83 -2.25
N HIS A 63 -6.19 -3.05 -1.91
CA HIS A 63 -5.21 -1.97 -1.89
C HIS A 63 -5.16 -1.20 -3.22
N ILE A 64 -4.93 0.11 -3.13
CA ILE A 64 -5.03 1.02 -4.28
C ILE A 64 -3.98 0.71 -5.36
N ASP A 65 -2.84 0.17 -5.01
CA ASP A 65 -1.81 -0.28 -5.94
C ASP A 65 -2.14 -1.62 -6.63
N HIS A 66 -3.28 -2.25 -6.29
CA HIS A 66 -3.87 -3.43 -6.96
C HIS A 66 -5.23 -3.12 -7.60
N SER A 67 -6.02 -2.20 -7.06
CA SER A 67 -7.39 -1.90 -7.49
C SER A 67 -7.57 -0.50 -8.10
N GLY A 68 -6.65 0.43 -7.82
CA GLY A 68 -6.88 1.86 -7.93
C GLY A 68 -7.05 2.42 -9.35
N ARG A 69 -6.78 1.67 -10.43
CA ARG A 69 -7.09 2.07 -11.80
C ARG A 69 -8.36 1.40 -12.37
N ILE A 70 -9.06 0.59 -11.58
CA ILE A 70 -10.35 0.00 -11.98
C ILE A 70 -11.40 1.08 -12.34
N PRO A 71 -11.57 2.17 -11.57
CA PRO A 71 -12.51 3.23 -11.96
C PRO A 71 -12.12 3.93 -13.27
N LYS A 72 -10.82 4.07 -13.55
CA LYS A 72 -10.34 4.58 -14.84
C LYS A 72 -10.67 3.61 -15.97
N LEU A 73 -10.48 2.31 -15.76
CA LEU A 73 -10.82 1.27 -16.73
C LEU A 73 -12.33 1.32 -17.06
N TYR A 74 -13.20 1.44 -16.04
CA TYR A 74 -14.63 1.65 -16.21
C TYR A 74 -14.95 2.94 -16.97
N LYS A 75 -14.39 4.08 -16.58
CA LYS A 75 -14.57 5.39 -17.22
C LYS A 75 -14.20 5.37 -18.72
N GLN A 76 -13.21 4.55 -19.08
CA GLN A 76 -12.76 4.37 -20.48
C GLN A 76 -13.56 3.31 -21.24
N GLY A 77 -14.65 2.80 -20.67
CA GLY A 77 -15.64 1.96 -21.37
C GLY A 77 -15.52 0.46 -21.13
N TYR A 78 -14.72 0.00 -20.17
CA TYR A 78 -14.70 -1.40 -19.80
C TYR A 78 -16.06 -1.84 -19.23
N THR A 79 -16.55 -3.01 -19.67
CA THR A 79 -17.85 -3.56 -19.27
C THR A 79 -17.76 -5.04 -18.83
N GLY A 80 -16.57 -5.62 -18.83
CA GLY A 80 -16.35 -7.00 -18.40
C GLY A 80 -16.52 -7.17 -16.89
N THR A 81 -16.56 -8.42 -16.44
CA THR A 81 -16.70 -8.75 -15.02
C THR A 81 -15.36 -8.59 -14.29
N ILE A 82 -15.41 -8.08 -13.07
CA ILE A 82 -14.28 -8.01 -12.13
C ILE A 82 -14.57 -8.99 -10.99
N TYR A 83 -13.82 -10.07 -10.93
CA TYR A 83 -13.92 -11.06 -9.86
C TYR A 83 -13.02 -10.69 -8.69
N ALA A 84 -13.56 -10.70 -7.49
CA ALA A 84 -12.85 -10.47 -6.23
C ALA A 84 -13.48 -11.29 -5.12
N THR A 85 -12.84 -11.44 -3.98
CA THR A 85 -13.53 -11.96 -2.79
C THR A 85 -14.61 -10.98 -2.33
N SER A 86 -15.63 -11.47 -1.61
CA SER A 86 -16.72 -10.63 -1.11
C SER A 86 -16.18 -9.49 -0.24
N ALA A 87 -15.27 -9.78 0.69
CA ALA A 87 -14.65 -8.74 1.53
C ALA A 87 -13.79 -7.75 0.73
N THR A 88 -13.07 -8.19 -0.31
CA THR A 88 -12.33 -7.29 -1.21
C THR A 88 -13.28 -6.35 -1.94
N LEU A 89 -14.43 -6.83 -2.41
CA LEU A 89 -15.46 -6.00 -3.03
C LEU A 89 -15.96 -4.95 -2.04
N ASP A 90 -16.30 -5.34 -0.81
CA ASP A 90 -16.80 -4.42 0.21
C ASP A 90 -15.76 -3.33 0.54
N LEU A 91 -14.49 -3.69 0.69
CA LEU A 91 -13.41 -2.72 0.88
C LEU A 91 -13.23 -1.80 -0.34
N CYS A 92 -13.32 -2.33 -1.56
CA CYS A 92 -13.27 -1.52 -2.78
C CYS A 92 -14.41 -0.49 -2.82
N SER A 93 -15.58 -0.80 -2.23
CA SER A 93 -16.72 0.11 -2.21
C SER A 93 -16.44 1.44 -1.52
N ILE A 94 -15.60 1.42 -0.50
CA ILE A 94 -15.17 2.63 0.23
C ILE A 94 -13.84 3.19 -0.31
N MET A 95 -12.89 2.34 -0.66
CA MET A 95 -11.54 2.75 -1.04
C MET A 95 -11.48 3.41 -2.42
N LEU A 96 -12.22 2.89 -3.41
CA LEU A 96 -12.22 3.47 -4.76
C LEU A 96 -12.95 4.82 -4.80
N ALA A 97 -14.02 4.98 -4.01
CA ALA A 97 -14.71 6.25 -3.86
C ALA A 97 -13.82 7.30 -3.14
N ASP A 98 -13.15 6.92 -2.06
CA ASP A 98 -12.21 7.81 -1.34
C ASP A 98 -11.04 8.22 -2.23
N SER A 99 -10.45 7.29 -2.97
CA SER A 99 -9.38 7.57 -3.93
C SER A 99 -9.82 8.57 -5.00
N GLY A 100 -11.04 8.40 -5.56
CA GLY A 100 -11.61 9.36 -6.51
C GLY A 100 -11.77 10.75 -5.90
N HIS A 101 -12.28 10.82 -4.66
CA HIS A 101 -12.42 12.08 -3.93
C HIS A 101 -11.08 12.79 -3.70
N ILE A 102 -10.03 12.05 -3.33
CA ILE A 102 -8.67 12.60 -3.16
C ILE A 102 -8.20 13.21 -4.49
N GLN A 103 -8.33 12.50 -5.61
CA GLN A 103 -7.94 12.98 -6.92
C GLN A 103 -8.72 14.24 -7.36
N GLU A 104 -10.04 14.29 -7.10
CA GLU A 104 -10.84 15.49 -7.36
C GLU A 104 -10.31 16.70 -6.57
N LYS A 105 -9.95 16.51 -5.29
CA LYS A 105 -9.39 17.58 -4.45
C LYS A 105 -8.01 18.04 -4.92
N GLU A 106 -7.15 17.12 -5.29
CA GLU A 106 -5.82 17.44 -5.83
C GLU A 106 -5.94 18.22 -7.14
N ILE A 107 -6.79 17.78 -8.06
CA ILE A 107 -6.97 18.46 -9.34
C ILE A 107 -7.64 19.83 -9.16
N GLU A 108 -8.59 20.01 -8.24
CA GLU A 108 -9.14 21.32 -7.88
C GLU A 108 -8.03 22.30 -7.49
N TRP A 109 -7.09 21.84 -6.64
CA TRP A 109 -5.98 22.69 -6.20
C TRP A 109 -5.03 23.06 -7.35
N VAL A 110 -4.69 22.09 -8.21
CA VAL A 110 -3.90 22.33 -9.43
C VAL A 110 -4.63 23.30 -10.34
N ASN A 111 -5.91 23.09 -10.57
CA ASN A 111 -6.73 23.92 -11.47
C ASN A 111 -6.90 25.35 -10.99
N ARG A 112 -6.97 25.61 -9.67
CA ARG A 112 -6.94 26.97 -9.13
C ARG A 112 -5.66 27.73 -9.54
N LYS A 113 -4.51 27.06 -9.55
CA LYS A 113 -3.23 27.64 -10.03
C LYS A 113 -3.22 27.81 -11.54
N ARG A 114 -3.67 26.80 -12.30
CA ARG A 114 -3.73 26.83 -13.76
C ARG A 114 -4.66 27.95 -14.27
N LYS A 115 -5.83 28.11 -13.67
CA LYS A 115 -6.78 29.17 -13.97
C LYS A 115 -6.17 30.56 -13.77
N ARG A 116 -5.45 30.77 -12.65
CA ARG A 116 -4.72 32.03 -12.40
C ARG A 116 -3.61 32.28 -13.44
N ALA A 117 -3.04 31.23 -14.00
CA ALA A 117 -2.01 31.30 -15.04
C ALA A 117 -2.60 31.35 -16.48
N GLY A 118 -3.93 31.40 -16.65
CA GLY A 118 -4.60 31.40 -17.96
C GLY A 118 -4.45 30.07 -18.72
N LYS A 119 -4.17 28.96 -18.03
CA LYS A 119 -4.03 27.63 -18.63
C LYS A 119 -5.35 26.85 -18.57
N LYS A 120 -5.54 25.91 -19.51
CA LYS A 120 -6.69 24.99 -19.52
C LYS A 120 -6.68 24.15 -18.23
N GLU A 121 -7.84 23.91 -17.64
CA GLU A 121 -8.01 23.03 -16.49
C GLU A 121 -7.76 21.57 -16.90
N ASN A 122 -7.20 20.79 -15.97
CA ASN A 122 -7.00 19.34 -16.12
C ASN A 122 -8.22 18.61 -15.56
N GLU A 123 -8.45 17.39 -16.02
CA GLU A 123 -9.47 16.49 -15.48
C GLU A 123 -8.83 15.52 -14.49
N ALA A 124 -9.59 15.13 -13.47
CA ALA A 124 -9.19 14.02 -12.60
C ALA A 124 -9.15 12.72 -13.41
N MET A 125 -8.24 11.82 -13.08
CA MET A 125 -8.16 10.51 -13.73
C MET A 125 -9.52 9.81 -13.66
N TYR A 126 -10.14 9.84 -12.49
CA TYR A 126 -11.54 9.48 -12.27
C TYR A 126 -12.08 10.22 -11.04
N THR A 127 -13.41 10.23 -10.90
CA THR A 127 -14.13 10.88 -9.79
C THR A 127 -14.54 9.85 -8.74
N ALA A 128 -14.98 10.32 -7.56
CA ALA A 128 -15.60 9.46 -6.55
C ALA A 128 -16.81 8.69 -7.13
N GLN A 129 -17.59 9.34 -8.02
CA GLN A 129 -18.72 8.70 -8.67
C GLN A 129 -18.29 7.58 -9.62
N ASP A 130 -17.20 7.77 -10.39
CA ASP A 130 -16.63 6.71 -11.23
C ASP A 130 -16.21 5.50 -10.39
N GLY A 131 -15.64 5.75 -9.19
CA GLY A 131 -15.31 4.72 -8.21
C GLY A 131 -16.55 3.90 -7.81
N ILE A 132 -17.62 4.58 -7.41
CA ILE A 132 -18.90 3.95 -7.04
C ILE A 132 -19.50 3.19 -8.24
N ASP A 133 -19.52 3.81 -9.41
CA ASP A 133 -20.14 3.21 -10.59
C ASP A 133 -19.40 1.97 -11.10
N SER A 134 -18.08 1.90 -10.92
CA SER A 134 -17.26 0.74 -11.30
C SER A 134 -17.63 -0.52 -10.51
N LEU A 135 -18.19 -0.39 -9.30
CA LEU A 135 -18.62 -1.52 -8.47
C LEU A 135 -19.71 -2.38 -9.12
N LYS A 136 -20.45 -1.83 -10.09
CA LYS A 136 -21.44 -2.58 -10.88
C LYS A 136 -20.84 -3.73 -11.68
N LEU A 137 -19.55 -3.71 -11.94
CA LEU A 137 -18.81 -4.74 -12.67
C LEU A 137 -18.28 -5.85 -11.76
N PHE A 138 -18.29 -5.63 -10.45
CA PHE A 138 -17.74 -6.59 -9.50
C PHE A 138 -18.65 -7.78 -9.27
N LYS A 139 -18.03 -8.93 -9.10
CA LYS A 139 -18.67 -10.17 -8.68
C LYS A 139 -17.87 -10.78 -7.52
N GLY A 140 -18.50 -10.85 -6.34
CA GLY A 140 -17.96 -11.54 -5.17
C GLY A 140 -17.84 -13.05 -5.39
N VAL A 141 -16.76 -13.64 -4.90
CA VAL A 141 -16.46 -15.07 -4.94
C VAL A 141 -15.87 -15.47 -3.59
N GLU A 142 -16.31 -16.60 -3.05
CA GLU A 142 -15.78 -17.08 -1.77
C GLU A 142 -14.44 -17.81 -1.94
N TYR A 143 -13.66 -17.88 -0.86
CA TYR A 143 -12.43 -18.67 -0.87
C TYR A 143 -12.71 -20.13 -1.21
N ASN A 144 -11.84 -20.75 -2.00
CA ASN A 144 -11.92 -22.11 -2.47
C ASN A 144 -13.09 -22.42 -3.42
N GLU A 145 -13.92 -21.44 -3.77
CA GLU A 145 -14.93 -21.58 -4.82
C GLU A 145 -14.23 -21.54 -6.20
N GLU A 146 -14.47 -22.56 -7.04
CA GLU A 146 -13.94 -22.58 -8.40
C GLU A 146 -14.83 -21.77 -9.33
N VAL A 147 -14.27 -20.74 -9.93
CA VAL A 147 -14.93 -19.94 -10.98
C VAL A 147 -14.53 -20.53 -12.34
N ILE A 148 -15.51 -21.08 -13.03
CA ILE A 148 -15.34 -21.62 -14.38
C ILE A 148 -15.65 -20.49 -15.38
N ILE A 149 -14.64 -20.06 -16.15
CA ILE A 149 -14.81 -19.08 -17.22
C ILE A 149 -15.30 -19.76 -18.49
N ASP A 150 -14.66 -20.88 -18.85
CA ASP A 150 -15.05 -21.77 -19.95
C ASP A 150 -14.38 -23.16 -19.76
N ASP A 151 -14.48 -24.03 -20.77
CA ASP A 151 -13.92 -25.39 -20.72
C ASP A 151 -12.40 -25.43 -20.52
N ASN A 152 -11.70 -24.34 -20.80
CA ASN A 152 -10.23 -24.23 -20.79
C ASN A 152 -9.66 -23.38 -19.68
N ILE A 153 -10.46 -22.49 -19.08
CA ILE A 153 -10.02 -21.52 -18.07
C ILE A 153 -10.93 -21.59 -16.85
N SER A 154 -10.33 -21.88 -15.70
CA SER A 154 -10.95 -21.70 -14.39
C SER A 154 -9.94 -21.13 -13.40
N PHE A 155 -10.42 -20.54 -12.32
CA PHE A 155 -9.58 -20.09 -11.22
C PHE A 155 -10.31 -20.21 -9.88
N LYS A 156 -9.55 -20.12 -8.79
CA LYS A 156 -10.10 -19.95 -7.43
C LYS A 156 -9.24 -19.02 -6.61
N PHE A 157 -9.86 -18.41 -5.61
CA PHE A 157 -9.18 -17.64 -4.58
C PHE A 157 -8.85 -18.52 -3.38
N VAL A 158 -7.67 -18.33 -2.79
CA VAL A 158 -7.31 -18.85 -1.48
C VAL A 158 -6.69 -17.72 -0.65
N ASP A 159 -6.82 -17.79 0.67
CA ASP A 159 -6.42 -16.70 1.56
C ASP A 159 -4.92 -16.38 1.44
N ALA A 160 -4.61 -15.11 1.20
CA ALA A 160 -3.24 -14.60 1.14
C ALA A 160 -2.72 -14.07 2.49
N GLY A 161 -3.59 -13.93 3.50
CA GLY A 161 -3.24 -13.51 4.84
C GLY A 161 -2.65 -12.09 4.95
N HIS A 162 -2.89 -11.23 3.95
CA HIS A 162 -2.30 -9.90 3.88
C HIS A 162 -3.23 -8.80 4.39
N MET A 163 -4.48 -8.86 4.01
CA MET A 163 -5.57 -8.02 4.51
C MET A 163 -6.90 -8.76 4.39
N LEU A 164 -7.96 -8.20 4.99
CA LEU A 164 -9.30 -8.79 4.91
C LEU A 164 -9.68 -9.06 3.44
N GLY A 165 -9.99 -10.33 3.13
CA GLY A 165 -10.38 -10.76 1.79
C GLY A 165 -9.23 -10.86 0.77
N SER A 166 -7.97 -10.62 1.15
CA SER A 166 -6.83 -10.76 0.23
C SER A 166 -6.67 -12.20 -0.28
N ALA A 167 -6.33 -12.33 -1.55
CA ALA A 167 -6.33 -13.64 -2.20
C ALA A 167 -5.08 -13.93 -3.03
N ILE A 168 -4.62 -15.16 -2.92
CA ILE A 168 -3.80 -15.84 -3.91
C ILE A 168 -4.74 -16.34 -5.00
N VAL A 169 -4.37 -16.17 -6.26
CA VAL A 169 -5.14 -16.67 -7.41
C VAL A 169 -4.52 -17.95 -7.92
N GLU A 170 -5.23 -19.07 -7.80
CA GLU A 170 -4.89 -20.32 -8.47
C GLU A 170 -5.61 -20.38 -9.82
N LEU A 171 -4.90 -20.10 -10.90
CA LEU A 171 -5.41 -20.10 -12.28
C LEU A 171 -5.10 -21.43 -12.96
N TYR A 172 -6.11 -22.04 -13.58
CA TYR A 172 -5.99 -23.27 -14.35
C TYR A 172 -6.29 -22.98 -15.81
N VAL A 173 -5.33 -23.32 -16.68
CA VAL A 173 -5.43 -23.13 -18.14
C VAL A 173 -5.14 -24.44 -18.84
N THR A 174 -6.00 -24.81 -19.81
CA THR A 174 -5.83 -26.01 -20.63
C THR A 174 -5.55 -25.61 -22.08
N GLU A 175 -4.30 -25.67 -22.51
CA GLU A 175 -3.88 -25.43 -23.90
C GLU A 175 -3.30 -26.71 -24.52
N ASP A 176 -3.67 -26.99 -25.75
CA ASP A 176 -3.22 -28.18 -26.49
C ASP A 176 -3.41 -29.50 -25.70
N GLY A 177 -4.50 -29.59 -24.94
CA GLY A 177 -4.82 -30.77 -24.13
C GLY A 177 -3.96 -30.91 -22.85
N LYS A 178 -3.11 -29.93 -22.52
CA LYS A 178 -2.31 -29.90 -21.30
C LYS A 178 -2.88 -28.88 -20.32
N LYS A 179 -3.35 -29.36 -19.16
CA LYS A 179 -3.78 -28.49 -18.04
C LYS A 179 -2.54 -28.01 -17.29
N GLN A 180 -2.44 -26.70 -17.08
CA GLN A 180 -1.37 -26.03 -16.34
C GLN A 180 -1.98 -25.22 -15.20
N LYS A 181 -1.29 -25.16 -14.07
CA LYS A 181 -1.64 -24.34 -12.91
C LYS A 181 -0.64 -23.19 -12.78
N ILE A 182 -1.13 -21.98 -12.89
CA ILE A 182 -0.38 -20.75 -12.65
C ILE A 182 -0.89 -20.14 -11.36
N VAL A 183 0.02 -19.72 -10.50
CA VAL A 183 -0.33 -19.05 -9.25
C VAL A 183 0.15 -17.61 -9.29
N PHE A 184 -0.76 -16.69 -8.95
CA PHE A 184 -0.41 -15.30 -8.64
C PHE A 184 -0.58 -15.12 -7.14
N SER A 185 0.49 -14.77 -6.45
CA SER A 185 0.46 -14.68 -4.99
C SER A 185 -0.42 -13.54 -4.48
N GLY A 186 -0.71 -12.52 -5.29
CA GLY A 186 -1.05 -11.22 -4.75
C GLY A 186 0.04 -10.78 -3.77
N ASP A 187 -0.35 -10.07 -2.73
CA ASP A 187 0.53 -9.76 -1.62
C ASP A 187 0.37 -10.83 -0.54
N LEU A 188 1.49 -11.44 -0.14
CA LEU A 188 1.51 -12.48 0.89
C LEU A 188 1.65 -11.85 2.28
N GLY A 189 0.77 -12.24 3.17
CA GLY A 189 0.77 -11.76 4.54
C GLY A 189 1.94 -12.28 5.38
N ASN A 190 2.22 -11.57 6.46
CA ASN A 190 3.10 -12.04 7.51
C ASN A 190 2.35 -13.05 8.39
N LEU A 191 3.08 -13.95 9.06
CA LEU A 191 2.48 -14.95 9.94
C LEU A 191 2.03 -14.33 11.28
N ASN A 192 0.97 -14.91 11.86
CA ASN A 192 0.41 -14.53 13.16
C ASN A 192 -0.04 -13.05 13.22
N MET A 193 -0.53 -12.51 12.09
CA MET A 193 -1.14 -11.19 12.09
C MET A 193 -2.48 -11.21 12.82
N PRO A 194 -2.84 -10.16 13.57
CA PRO A 194 -4.12 -10.09 14.25
C PRO A 194 -5.31 -10.13 13.28
N ILE A 195 -6.41 -10.73 13.69
CA ILE A 195 -7.73 -10.75 13.04
C ILE A 195 -7.84 -11.69 11.85
N ILE A 196 -6.84 -11.74 10.98
CA ILE A 196 -6.88 -12.48 9.70
C ILE A 196 -6.06 -13.76 9.78
N ASN A 197 -6.37 -14.73 8.94
CA ASN A 197 -5.64 -15.98 8.88
C ASN A 197 -4.23 -15.81 8.30
N ASP A 198 -3.34 -16.73 8.63
CA ASP A 198 -2.05 -16.86 7.96
C ASP A 198 -2.22 -17.19 6.46
N PRO A 199 -1.24 -16.81 5.60
CA PRO A 199 -1.26 -17.17 4.19
C PRO A 199 -1.42 -18.67 3.96
N THR A 200 -2.33 -19.05 3.10
CA THR A 200 -2.54 -20.46 2.72
C THR A 200 -1.31 -21.01 2.00
N TYR A 201 -0.79 -22.13 2.48
CA TYR A 201 0.23 -22.89 1.75
C TYR A 201 -0.43 -23.68 0.62
N ILE A 202 -0.11 -23.34 -0.61
CA ILE A 202 -0.61 -24.04 -1.80
C ILE A 202 0.15 -25.35 -2.05
N ASP A 203 -0.54 -26.35 -2.59
CA ASP A 203 0.08 -27.66 -2.87
C ASP A 203 1.20 -27.58 -3.94
N GLY A 204 1.06 -26.67 -4.90
CA GLY A 204 2.09 -26.42 -5.90
C GLY A 204 1.56 -25.67 -7.13
N ALA A 205 2.44 -25.37 -8.05
CA ALA A 205 2.17 -24.68 -9.31
C ALA A 205 3.05 -25.22 -10.44
N ASP A 206 2.65 -24.99 -11.69
CA ASP A 206 3.55 -25.14 -12.85
C ASP A 206 4.40 -23.86 -13.02
N TYR A 207 3.78 -22.70 -12.80
CA TYR A 207 4.40 -21.39 -12.87
C TYR A 207 3.90 -20.52 -11.72
N LEU A 208 4.75 -19.60 -11.25
CA LEU A 208 4.45 -18.72 -10.12
C LEU A 208 4.80 -17.27 -10.48
N VAL A 209 3.85 -16.36 -10.24
CA VAL A 209 4.07 -14.91 -10.21
C VAL A 209 3.94 -14.50 -8.75
N MET A 210 5.02 -13.98 -8.14
CA MET A 210 5.11 -13.80 -6.70
C MET A 210 5.60 -12.40 -6.34
N GLU A 211 5.03 -11.83 -5.28
CA GLU A 211 5.52 -10.60 -4.68
C GLU A 211 6.94 -10.72 -4.14
N SER A 212 7.58 -9.58 -3.91
CA SER A 212 8.97 -9.51 -3.44
C SER A 212 9.26 -8.25 -2.62
N THR A 213 8.24 -7.70 -1.96
CA THR A 213 8.29 -6.43 -1.21
C THR A 213 9.45 -6.40 -0.21
N TYR A 214 9.61 -7.45 0.56
CA TYR A 214 10.72 -7.61 1.52
C TYR A 214 11.71 -8.71 1.13
N GLY A 215 11.99 -8.85 -0.14
CA GLY A 215 12.91 -9.87 -0.66
C GLY A 215 14.36 -9.77 -0.19
N ASP A 216 14.77 -8.66 0.41
CA ASP A 216 16.13 -8.39 0.88
C ASP A 216 16.25 -8.26 2.40
N ARG A 217 15.14 -8.34 3.16
CA ARG A 217 15.15 -8.07 4.60
C ARG A 217 14.30 -9.03 5.39
N LEU A 218 14.57 -9.08 6.69
CA LEU A 218 13.82 -9.85 7.69
C LEU A 218 13.09 -8.88 8.60
N HIS A 219 11.92 -9.28 9.07
CA HIS A 219 11.28 -8.63 10.20
C HIS A 219 12.07 -8.95 11.48
N GLY A 220 12.14 -7.98 12.38
CA GLY A 220 12.72 -8.21 13.70
C GLY A 220 11.96 -9.31 14.45
N GLU A 221 12.61 -9.95 15.43
CA GLU A 221 11.90 -10.89 16.31
C GLU A 221 10.65 -10.21 16.87
N ILE A 222 9.50 -10.85 16.69
CA ILE A 222 8.22 -10.41 17.26
C ILE A 222 8.33 -10.60 18.79
N LYS A 223 9.07 -9.69 19.45
CA LYS A 223 8.89 -9.49 20.88
C LYS A 223 7.49 -8.96 21.06
N ASP A 224 6.85 -9.28 22.18
CA ASP A 224 5.50 -8.88 22.53
C ASP A 224 5.27 -7.37 22.30
N GLN A 225 4.98 -7.02 21.02
CA GLN A 225 4.87 -5.66 20.53
C GLN A 225 3.52 -5.04 20.91
N SER A 226 2.52 -5.90 21.15
CA SER A 226 1.25 -5.50 21.75
C SER A 226 1.48 -4.92 23.14
N SER A 227 2.28 -5.59 23.95
CA SER A 227 2.69 -5.11 25.27
C SER A 227 3.44 -3.77 25.18
N GLU A 228 4.30 -3.58 24.20
CA GLU A 228 5.01 -2.30 23.99
C GLU A 228 4.06 -1.18 23.58
N LEU A 229 3.11 -1.44 22.69
CA LEU A 229 2.05 -0.49 22.33
C LEU A 229 1.30 0.00 23.56
N ILE A 230 0.85 -0.96 24.40
CA ILE A 230 0.10 -0.66 25.62
C ILE A 230 0.94 0.15 26.63
N ASN A 231 2.21 -0.18 26.79
CA ASN A 231 3.11 0.59 27.67
C ASN A 231 3.29 2.02 27.14
N ILE A 232 3.51 2.22 25.85
CA ILE A 232 3.62 3.56 25.25
C ILE A 232 2.34 4.37 25.45
N MET A 233 1.15 3.73 25.35
CA MET A 233 -0.14 4.40 25.61
C MET A 233 -0.22 4.88 27.05
N ILE A 234 0.07 4.00 28.02
CA ILE A 234 0.00 4.32 29.45
C ILE A 234 1.03 5.40 29.83
N ASP A 235 2.28 5.25 29.41
CA ASP A 235 3.37 6.19 29.73
C ASP A 235 3.08 7.59 29.18
N THR A 236 2.57 7.67 27.93
CA THR A 236 2.21 8.95 27.30
C THR A 236 1.04 9.61 28.02
N TYR A 237 0.03 8.83 28.39
CA TYR A 237 -1.13 9.33 29.14
C TYR A 237 -0.75 9.82 30.55
N GLU A 238 0.04 9.04 31.29
CA GLU A 238 0.50 9.40 32.64
C GLU A 238 1.42 10.65 32.63
N ARG A 239 2.14 10.88 31.52
CA ARG A 239 2.94 12.09 31.28
C ARG A 239 2.09 13.32 30.91
N GLY A 240 0.80 13.13 30.69
CA GLY A 240 -0.14 14.21 30.32
C GLY A 240 -0.11 14.59 28.84
N GLY A 241 0.44 13.74 27.99
CA GLY A 241 0.56 13.95 26.55
C GLY A 241 -0.49 13.21 25.72
N ASN A 242 -0.55 13.55 24.44
CA ASN A 242 -1.32 12.82 23.44
C ASN A 242 -0.42 11.79 22.76
N LEU A 243 -0.93 10.58 22.56
CA LEU A 243 -0.32 9.60 21.67
C LEU A 243 -0.96 9.72 20.28
N ILE A 244 -0.15 10.07 19.28
CA ILE A 244 -0.59 10.19 17.89
C ILE A 244 -0.04 9.00 17.11
N ILE A 245 -0.93 8.22 16.49
CA ILE A 245 -0.58 7.03 15.72
C ILE A 245 -0.98 7.24 14.25
N PRO A 246 -0.04 7.62 13.37
CA PRO A 246 -0.26 7.57 11.93
C PRO A 246 -0.51 6.13 11.49
N SER A 247 -1.65 5.85 10.87
CA SER A 247 -2.05 4.49 10.51
C SER A 247 -2.72 4.45 9.13
N PHE A 248 -2.58 3.32 8.42
CA PHE A 248 -3.43 3.06 7.27
C PHE A 248 -4.88 2.84 7.74
N ALA A 249 -5.82 3.35 6.96
CA ALA A 249 -7.24 3.31 7.31
C ALA A 249 -7.79 1.88 7.31
N VAL A 250 -7.26 1.02 6.44
CA VAL A 250 -7.66 -0.38 6.28
C VAL A 250 -6.53 -1.30 6.74
N GLY A 251 -6.86 -2.33 7.48
CA GLY A 251 -5.95 -3.31 8.07
C GLY A 251 -5.31 -2.80 9.36
N ARG A 252 -4.32 -1.93 9.25
CA ARG A 252 -3.49 -1.47 10.37
C ARG A 252 -4.28 -0.82 11.52
N THR A 253 -5.26 0.00 11.21
CA THR A 253 -6.11 0.60 12.25
C THR A 253 -6.88 -0.47 13.02
N GLN A 254 -7.45 -1.45 12.34
CA GLN A 254 -8.21 -2.53 12.94
C GLN A 254 -7.31 -3.45 13.80
N GLU A 255 -6.11 -3.75 13.33
CA GLU A 255 -5.11 -4.52 14.10
C GLU A 255 -4.74 -3.80 15.42
N ILE A 256 -4.52 -2.48 15.38
CA ILE A 256 -4.25 -1.69 16.60
C ILE A 256 -5.44 -1.76 17.55
N LEU A 257 -6.68 -1.62 17.05
CA LEU A 257 -7.88 -1.71 17.87
C LEU A 257 -8.02 -3.08 18.53
N TYR A 258 -7.78 -4.15 17.77
CA TYR A 258 -7.79 -5.52 18.27
C TYR A 258 -6.76 -5.71 19.40
N GLU A 259 -5.54 -5.25 19.19
CA GLU A 259 -4.47 -5.38 20.19
C GLU A 259 -4.77 -4.56 21.47
N ILE A 260 -5.37 -3.39 21.35
CA ILE A 260 -5.83 -2.63 22.53
C ILE A 260 -6.94 -3.39 23.26
N ASN A 261 -7.93 -3.92 22.53
CA ASN A 261 -9.06 -4.65 23.09
C ASN A 261 -8.62 -5.92 23.83
N LYS A 262 -7.64 -6.65 23.32
CA LYS A 262 -7.05 -7.84 23.96
C LYS A 262 -6.56 -7.57 25.38
N TYR A 263 -6.06 -6.37 25.66
CA TYR A 263 -5.62 -5.97 27.00
C TYR A 263 -6.72 -5.28 27.82
N ALA A 264 -7.79 -4.79 27.22
CA ALA A 264 -8.87 -4.10 27.91
C ALA A 264 -9.58 -4.99 28.95
N GLY A 265 -9.67 -6.29 28.67
CA GLY A 265 -10.26 -7.29 29.58
C GLY A 265 -9.36 -7.78 30.72
N THR A 266 -8.09 -7.35 30.80
CA THR A 266 -7.16 -7.76 31.86
C THR A 266 -7.33 -6.91 33.12
N THR A 267 -7.07 -7.48 34.32
CA THR A 267 -7.49 -6.87 35.58
C THR A 267 -6.76 -5.55 35.93
N GLU A 268 -5.44 -5.49 35.80
CA GLU A 268 -4.65 -4.32 36.19
C GLU A 268 -4.39 -3.36 35.03
N ILE A 269 -3.89 -3.88 33.91
CA ILE A 269 -3.61 -3.10 32.70
C ILE A 269 -4.92 -2.57 32.10
N GLY A 270 -5.97 -3.38 32.02
CA GLY A 270 -7.28 -2.99 31.52
C GLY A 270 -7.90 -1.83 32.32
N ALA A 271 -7.73 -1.82 33.65
CA ALA A 271 -8.19 -0.70 34.50
C ALA A 271 -7.44 0.63 34.24
N LYS A 272 -6.17 0.56 33.78
CA LYS A 272 -5.43 1.75 33.32
C LYS A 272 -5.91 2.20 31.93
N LEU A 273 -6.01 1.24 31.00
CA LEU A 273 -6.47 1.49 29.63
C LEU A 273 -7.87 2.10 29.57
N ALA A 274 -8.79 1.64 30.41
CA ALA A 274 -10.17 2.16 30.47
C ALA A 274 -10.27 3.67 30.78
N LYS A 275 -9.17 4.27 31.28
CA LYS A 275 -9.10 5.71 31.57
C LYS A 275 -8.58 6.53 30.38
N ILE A 276 -8.03 5.90 29.37
CA ILE A 276 -7.37 6.53 28.22
C ILE A 276 -8.36 6.61 27.08
N PRO A 277 -8.92 7.78 26.72
CA PRO A 277 -9.78 7.88 25.55
C PRO A 277 -8.99 7.57 24.27
N VAL A 278 -9.53 6.71 23.41
CA VAL A 278 -8.96 6.33 22.10
C VAL A 278 -9.88 6.84 21.01
N TYR A 279 -9.34 7.62 20.09
CA TYR A 279 -10.09 8.19 18.96
C TYR A 279 -9.55 7.64 17.64
N VAL A 280 -10.44 7.10 16.81
CA VAL A 280 -10.16 6.84 15.40
C VAL A 280 -10.67 8.03 14.60
N ASP A 281 -9.74 8.90 14.18
CA ASP A 281 -10.04 10.11 13.42
C ASP A 281 -9.69 9.96 11.94
N SER A 282 -10.47 9.11 11.27
CA SER A 282 -10.42 8.87 9.83
C SER A 282 -11.75 8.29 9.36
N PRO A 283 -12.57 9.02 8.57
CA PRO A 283 -13.84 8.49 8.05
C PRO A 283 -13.69 7.17 7.30
N LEU A 284 -12.62 7.03 6.49
CA LEU A 284 -12.33 5.78 5.79
C LEU A 284 -12.04 4.64 6.77
N ALA A 285 -11.29 4.89 7.86
CA ALA A 285 -11.01 3.86 8.87
C ALA A 285 -12.26 3.44 9.62
N VAL A 286 -13.17 4.38 9.91
CA VAL A 286 -14.49 4.07 10.52
C VAL A 286 -15.29 3.16 9.60
N SER A 287 -15.39 3.50 8.31
CA SER A 287 -16.10 2.67 7.33
C SER A 287 -15.45 1.30 7.16
N ALA A 288 -14.11 1.24 7.13
CA ALA A 288 -13.39 -0.02 7.05
C ALA A 288 -13.64 -0.91 8.29
N THR A 289 -13.67 -0.34 9.49
CA THR A 289 -13.96 -1.12 10.70
C THR A 289 -15.35 -1.76 10.65
N LYS A 290 -16.36 -1.06 10.12
CA LYS A 290 -17.70 -1.65 9.89
C LYS A 290 -17.66 -2.81 8.90
N ILE A 291 -16.87 -2.68 7.82
CA ILE A 291 -16.70 -3.78 6.84
C ILE A 291 -16.03 -5.00 7.50
N PHE A 292 -15.04 -4.80 8.37
CA PHE A 292 -14.46 -5.90 9.13
C PHE A 292 -15.51 -6.61 9.98
N GLU A 293 -16.35 -5.87 10.71
CA GLU A 293 -17.44 -6.41 11.54
C GLU A 293 -18.50 -7.15 10.72
N GLU A 294 -18.73 -6.76 9.48
CA GLU A 294 -19.71 -7.37 8.56
C GLU A 294 -19.18 -8.63 7.85
N ASN A 295 -17.84 -8.89 7.90
CA ASN A 295 -17.17 -10.00 7.22
C ASN A 295 -16.38 -10.93 8.19
N PRO A 296 -17.01 -11.45 9.26
CA PRO A 296 -16.31 -12.26 10.28
C PRO A 296 -15.85 -13.63 9.76
N GLU A 297 -16.35 -14.10 8.63
CA GLU A 297 -15.93 -15.36 7.99
C GLU A 297 -14.48 -15.34 7.51
N TYR A 298 -13.88 -14.16 7.39
CA TYR A 298 -12.47 -13.97 7.04
C TYR A 298 -11.56 -13.87 8.26
N TYR A 299 -12.11 -13.99 9.49
CA TYR A 299 -11.34 -13.86 10.73
C TYR A 299 -10.57 -15.15 11.05
N ASP A 300 -9.47 -14.99 11.78
CA ASP A 300 -8.76 -16.09 12.41
C ASP A 300 -9.55 -16.69 13.59
N GLU A 301 -9.10 -17.83 14.11
CA GLU A 301 -9.74 -18.48 15.24
C GLU A 301 -9.76 -17.61 16.51
N ASP A 302 -8.75 -16.77 16.72
CA ASP A 302 -8.64 -15.96 17.93
C ASP A 302 -9.66 -14.80 17.91
N ALA A 303 -9.80 -14.11 16.77
CA ALA A 303 -10.81 -13.08 16.60
C ALA A 303 -12.23 -13.66 16.64
N LEU A 304 -12.48 -14.82 16.00
CA LEU A 304 -13.75 -15.51 16.08
C LEU A 304 -14.15 -15.89 17.52
N ARG A 305 -13.19 -16.19 18.42
CA ARG A 305 -13.50 -16.50 19.83
C ARG A 305 -14.12 -15.32 20.59
N TYR A 306 -13.82 -14.06 20.20
CA TYR A 306 -14.50 -12.88 20.76
C TYR A 306 -15.99 -12.90 20.39
N LEU A 307 -16.30 -13.08 19.11
CA LEU A 307 -17.67 -13.14 18.61
C LEU A 307 -18.48 -14.29 19.26
N LEU A 308 -17.86 -15.47 19.42
CA LEU A 308 -18.50 -16.60 20.09
C LEU A 308 -18.84 -16.34 21.57
N LYS A 309 -18.13 -15.40 22.21
CA LYS A 309 -18.42 -14.94 23.58
C LYS A 309 -19.44 -13.80 23.62
N GLY A 310 -19.93 -13.33 22.46
CA GLY A 310 -20.83 -12.19 22.34
C GLY A 310 -20.11 -10.84 22.49
N ASP A 311 -18.81 -10.79 22.22
CA ASP A 311 -17.96 -9.60 22.32
C ASP A 311 -17.46 -9.20 20.91
N ASN A 312 -17.23 -7.90 20.69
CA ASN A 312 -16.68 -7.40 19.42
C ASN A 312 -15.16 -7.24 19.55
N PRO A 313 -14.35 -7.91 18.69
CA PRO A 313 -12.90 -7.81 18.79
C PRO A 313 -12.36 -6.40 18.50
N LEU A 314 -13.12 -5.53 17.86
CA LEU A 314 -12.72 -4.18 17.45
C LEU A 314 -13.33 -3.07 18.30
N GLU A 315 -14.14 -3.41 19.34
CA GLU A 315 -14.78 -2.44 20.22
C GLU A 315 -14.30 -2.57 21.66
N PHE A 316 -14.20 -1.45 22.34
CA PHE A 316 -13.97 -1.36 23.79
C PHE A 316 -14.55 -0.04 24.33
N SER A 317 -14.80 0.02 25.65
CA SER A 317 -15.67 1.04 26.28
C SER A 317 -15.21 2.49 26.13
N ASN A 318 -13.93 2.74 25.87
CA ASN A 318 -13.34 4.08 25.72
C ASN A 318 -12.86 4.39 24.29
N LEU A 319 -13.33 3.60 23.30
CA LEU A 319 -13.13 3.85 21.88
C LEU A 319 -14.17 4.82 21.35
N HIS A 320 -13.74 5.78 20.55
CA HIS A 320 -14.57 6.81 19.92
C HIS A 320 -14.22 6.93 18.43
N PHE A 321 -15.23 6.88 17.58
CA PHE A 321 -15.10 7.14 16.15
C PHE A 321 -15.44 8.59 15.83
N VAL A 322 -14.60 9.24 15.00
CA VAL A 322 -14.72 10.66 14.63
C VAL A 322 -14.99 10.78 13.13
N GLU A 323 -16.21 11.15 12.79
CA GLU A 323 -16.63 11.26 11.39
C GLU A 323 -16.57 12.70 10.87
N SER A 324 -16.96 13.70 11.67
CA SER A 324 -17.04 15.09 11.24
C SER A 324 -15.70 15.85 11.35
N SER A 325 -15.57 16.89 10.54
CA SER A 325 -14.40 17.79 10.60
C SER A 325 -14.40 18.66 11.86
N GLU A 326 -15.58 18.95 12.39
CA GLU A 326 -15.78 19.74 13.60
C GLU A 326 -15.28 18.99 14.83
N GLU A 327 -15.63 17.71 14.97
CA GLU A 327 -15.12 16.85 16.03
C GLU A 327 -13.60 16.67 15.93
N SER A 328 -13.06 16.46 14.73
CA SER A 328 -11.62 16.37 14.51
C SER A 328 -10.86 17.63 14.95
N LYS A 329 -11.42 18.83 14.70
CA LYS A 329 -10.84 20.09 15.17
C LYS A 329 -10.88 20.18 16.70
N ALA A 330 -12.01 19.79 17.31
CA ALA A 330 -12.16 19.81 18.76
C ALA A 330 -11.12 18.93 19.46
N LEU A 331 -10.72 17.78 18.89
CA LEU A 331 -9.64 16.95 19.42
C LEU A 331 -8.30 17.70 19.50
N ASN A 332 -8.00 18.59 18.56
CA ASN A 332 -6.77 19.38 18.56
C ASN A 332 -6.81 20.55 19.55
N GLU A 333 -7.99 21.04 19.87
CA GLU A 333 -8.20 22.13 20.84
C GLU A 333 -8.19 21.62 22.29
N ASP A 334 -8.74 20.42 22.52
CA ASP A 334 -8.75 19.77 23.81
C ASP A 334 -7.35 19.24 24.20
N LYS A 335 -6.83 19.74 25.34
CA LYS A 335 -5.50 19.40 25.85
C LYS A 335 -5.46 18.18 26.76
N SER A 336 -6.60 17.56 27.06
CA SER A 336 -6.68 16.33 27.85
C SER A 336 -5.92 15.21 27.15
N PRO A 337 -5.16 14.38 27.91
CA PRO A 337 -4.43 13.25 27.35
C PRO A 337 -5.35 12.23 26.65
N LYS A 338 -4.98 11.81 25.46
CA LYS A 338 -5.74 10.85 24.64
C LYS A 338 -4.86 10.15 23.63
N VAL A 339 -5.36 9.07 23.06
CA VAL A 339 -4.80 8.40 21.88
C VAL A 339 -5.60 8.83 20.65
N ILE A 340 -4.90 9.18 19.56
CA ILE A 340 -5.51 9.51 18.26
C ILE A 340 -4.86 8.63 17.18
N ILE A 341 -5.67 7.77 16.57
CA ILE A 341 -5.29 6.94 15.42
C ILE A 341 -5.88 7.61 14.18
N SER A 342 -5.04 7.98 13.21
CA SER A 342 -5.50 8.76 12.06
C SER A 342 -4.73 8.43 10.79
N ALA A 343 -5.41 8.41 9.64
CA ALA A 343 -4.81 8.21 8.33
C ALA A 343 -4.28 9.56 7.76
N SER A 344 -3.20 9.55 6.96
CA SER A 344 -2.51 8.41 6.37
C SER A 344 -1.33 7.94 7.21
N GLY A 345 -0.93 6.67 7.04
CA GLY A 345 0.20 6.07 7.75
C GLY A 345 1.56 6.71 7.47
N MET A 346 1.75 7.32 6.29
CA MET A 346 3.00 8.02 5.89
C MET A 346 2.92 9.54 6.11
N CYS A 347 1.84 10.05 6.70
CA CYS A 347 1.63 11.46 7.06
C CYS A 347 1.56 12.45 5.87
N GLU A 348 1.35 11.99 4.64
CA GLU A 348 1.33 12.88 3.46
C GLU A 348 -0.02 13.57 3.27
N VAL A 349 -1.12 12.89 3.56
CA VAL A 349 -2.49 13.37 3.39
C VAL A 349 -3.33 13.09 4.63
N GLY A 350 -4.53 13.65 4.70
CA GLY A 350 -5.51 13.34 5.74
C GLY A 350 -5.39 14.17 7.01
N ARG A 351 -6.24 13.80 7.97
CA ARG A 351 -6.38 14.50 9.26
C ARG A 351 -5.14 14.38 10.15
N ILE A 352 -4.36 13.32 9.96
CA ILE A 352 -3.10 13.10 10.67
C ILE A 352 -2.16 14.30 10.64
N LYS A 353 -2.10 15.04 9.51
CA LYS A 353 -1.24 16.23 9.40
C LYS A 353 -1.66 17.34 10.36
N HIS A 354 -2.96 17.47 10.64
CA HIS A 354 -3.45 18.41 11.64
C HIS A 354 -3.07 17.97 13.04
N HIS A 355 -3.21 16.69 13.37
CA HIS A 355 -2.80 16.15 14.67
C HIS A 355 -1.30 16.29 14.89
N LEU A 356 -0.48 16.01 13.88
CA LEU A 356 0.98 16.21 13.95
C LEU A 356 1.32 17.70 14.18
N LYS A 357 0.69 18.61 13.45
CA LYS A 357 0.89 20.06 13.65
C LYS A 357 0.64 20.51 15.09
N HIS A 358 -0.37 19.95 15.75
CA HIS A 358 -0.79 20.32 17.11
C HIS A 358 -0.06 19.56 18.22
N ASN A 359 0.70 18.48 17.90
CA ASN A 359 1.32 17.62 18.90
C ASN A 359 2.85 17.51 18.79
N LEU A 360 3.45 17.69 17.60
CA LEU A 360 4.90 17.54 17.41
C LEU A 360 5.75 18.47 18.29
N TYR A 361 5.28 19.70 18.57
CA TYR A 361 6.02 20.66 19.39
C TYR A 361 5.87 20.43 20.90
N ARG A 362 4.99 19.51 21.32
CA ARG A 362 4.66 19.22 22.72
C ARG A 362 5.55 18.10 23.26
N PRO A 363 6.47 18.36 24.21
CA PRO A 363 7.39 17.33 24.70
C PRO A 363 6.71 16.22 25.51
N GLU A 364 5.50 16.46 26.04
CA GLU A 364 4.70 15.46 26.72
C GLU A 364 4.03 14.46 25.75
N SER A 365 3.87 14.81 24.48
CA SER A 365 3.21 13.96 23.47
C SER A 365 4.17 12.93 22.88
N THR A 366 3.62 11.84 22.35
CA THR A 366 4.34 10.81 21.60
C THR A 366 3.77 10.66 20.20
N ILE A 367 4.64 10.52 19.19
CA ILE A 367 4.28 10.09 17.84
C ILE A 367 4.76 8.66 17.68
N LEU A 368 3.84 7.74 17.44
CA LEU A 368 4.14 6.31 17.31
C LEU A 368 3.90 5.85 15.87
N PHE A 369 4.97 5.59 15.16
CA PHE A 369 4.90 4.95 13.85
C PHE A 369 4.77 3.43 14.00
N VAL A 370 3.82 2.83 13.30
CA VAL A 370 3.47 1.41 13.37
C VAL A 370 3.59 0.71 12.00
N GLY A 371 4.34 1.30 11.09
CA GLY A 371 4.55 0.75 9.75
C GLY A 371 5.64 1.49 8.99
N PHE A 372 6.05 0.89 7.87
CA PHE A 372 7.09 1.42 7.00
C PHE A 372 6.84 2.88 6.61
N GLN A 373 7.91 3.67 6.57
CA GLN A 373 7.90 5.07 6.15
C GLN A 373 8.79 5.22 4.91
N ALA A 374 8.18 5.52 3.77
CA ALA A 374 8.89 5.67 2.50
C ALA A 374 9.77 6.94 2.48
N GLU A 375 10.90 6.86 1.79
CA GLU A 375 11.81 8.01 1.61
C GLU A 375 11.07 9.22 1.01
N GLY A 376 11.38 10.41 1.52
CA GLY A 376 10.77 11.66 1.09
C GLY A 376 9.46 12.01 1.78
N THR A 377 8.82 11.08 2.51
CA THR A 377 7.56 11.35 3.22
C THR A 377 7.76 12.14 4.52
N LEU A 378 6.72 12.86 4.97
CA LEU A 378 6.75 13.57 6.24
C LEU A 378 7.00 12.62 7.41
N GLY A 379 6.37 11.43 7.38
CA GLY A 379 6.57 10.41 8.41
C GLY A 379 8.03 9.96 8.49
N LYS A 380 8.70 9.72 7.35
CA LYS A 380 10.12 9.35 7.30
C LYS A 380 11.01 10.46 7.85
N ARG A 381 10.76 11.71 7.50
CA ARG A 381 11.51 12.86 7.98
C ARG A 381 11.44 12.99 9.51
N ILE A 382 10.24 12.83 10.08
CA ILE A 382 10.04 12.84 11.54
C ILE A 382 10.79 11.66 12.17
N LEU A 383 10.63 10.45 11.63
CA LEU A 383 11.26 9.24 12.15
C LEU A 383 12.80 9.29 12.06
N SER A 384 13.33 9.94 11.02
CA SER A 384 14.78 10.14 10.85
C SER A 384 15.38 11.19 11.80
N GLY A 385 14.57 11.83 12.66
CA GLY A 385 15.04 12.77 13.68
C GLY A 385 15.21 14.21 13.20
N GLU A 386 14.54 14.63 12.10
CA GLU A 386 14.48 16.04 11.75
C GLU A 386 13.90 16.86 12.90
N ARG A 387 14.61 17.90 13.32
CA ARG A 387 14.20 18.74 14.46
C ARG A 387 13.09 19.74 14.13
N ILE A 388 12.94 20.08 12.85
CA ILE A 388 11.91 21.01 12.35
C ILE A 388 11.36 20.44 11.06
N VAL A 389 10.06 20.26 10.98
CA VAL A 389 9.35 19.80 9.78
C VAL A 389 8.34 20.86 9.32
N LYS A 390 8.05 20.88 8.02
CA LYS A 390 7.09 21.83 7.46
C LYS A 390 5.74 21.15 7.22
N ILE A 391 4.68 21.65 7.90
CA ILE A 391 3.31 21.15 7.75
C ILE A 391 2.40 22.31 7.36
N PHE A 392 1.67 22.20 6.25
CA PHE A 392 0.83 23.26 5.68
C PHE A 392 1.55 24.61 5.50
N GLY A 393 2.85 24.58 5.22
CA GLY A 393 3.64 25.78 5.03
C GLY A 393 4.24 26.38 6.33
N GLU A 394 3.87 25.85 7.50
CA GLU A 394 4.41 26.28 8.80
C GLU A 394 5.56 25.37 9.25
N GLU A 395 6.58 25.94 9.85
CA GLU A 395 7.68 25.22 10.49
C GLU A 395 7.27 24.79 11.89
N ILE A 396 7.31 23.48 12.16
CA ILE A 396 6.92 22.86 13.43
C ILE A 396 8.14 22.17 14.03
N ALA A 397 8.49 22.53 15.27
CA ALA A 397 9.55 21.85 16.00
C ALA A 397 9.11 20.42 16.38
N VAL A 398 10.03 19.45 16.29
CA VAL A 398 9.80 18.07 16.71
C VAL A 398 10.40 17.91 18.12
N ASN A 399 9.58 18.20 19.13
CA ASN A 399 9.91 18.05 20.56
C ASN A 399 9.23 16.83 21.19
N ALA A 400 8.16 16.32 20.56
CA ALA A 400 7.48 15.11 20.98
C ALA A 400 8.42 13.89 20.93
N GLU A 401 8.16 12.92 21.79
CA GLU A 401 8.83 11.62 21.69
C GLU A 401 8.41 10.93 20.39
N VAL A 402 9.39 10.45 19.61
CA VAL A 402 9.14 9.68 18.38
C VAL A 402 9.51 8.23 18.62
N ARG A 403 8.55 7.33 18.43
CA ARG A 403 8.70 5.88 18.62
C ARG A 403 8.34 5.14 17.34
N TYR A 404 8.89 3.96 17.17
CA TYR A 404 8.65 3.06 16.05
C TYR A 404 8.44 1.64 16.54
N LEU A 405 7.36 1.00 16.10
CA LEU A 405 7.10 -0.43 16.30
C LEU A 405 7.09 -1.12 14.93
N ASP A 406 8.00 -2.05 14.74
CA ASP A 406 8.18 -2.80 13.47
C ASP A 406 7.23 -4.00 13.33
N ALA A 407 6.32 -4.17 14.29
CA ALA A 407 5.49 -5.36 14.48
C ALA A 407 4.44 -5.63 13.45
N PHE A 408 4.04 -4.63 12.80
CA PHE A 408 2.80 -4.63 12.03
C PHE A 408 3.06 -4.55 10.52
N SER A 409 4.08 -5.26 10.00
CA SER A 409 4.24 -5.35 8.55
C SER A 409 3.23 -6.33 7.96
N GLY A 410 2.42 -5.84 7.01
CA GLY A 410 1.40 -6.66 6.35
C GLY A 410 1.97 -7.70 5.37
N HIS A 411 3.23 -7.55 4.90
CA HIS A 411 3.83 -8.47 3.95
C HIS A 411 4.75 -9.49 4.63
N ALA A 412 4.84 -10.66 4.06
CA ALA A 412 5.85 -11.65 4.43
C ALA A 412 7.26 -11.09 4.24
N ASP A 413 8.16 -11.39 5.15
CA ASP A 413 9.58 -11.10 5.00
C ASP A 413 10.27 -12.13 4.08
N LYS A 414 11.56 -11.95 3.82
CA LYS A 414 12.33 -12.85 2.96
C LYS A 414 12.20 -14.32 3.39
N ASN A 415 12.25 -14.60 4.68
CA ASN A 415 12.13 -15.97 5.19
C ASN A 415 10.72 -16.52 5.01
N GLY A 416 9.70 -15.70 5.23
CA GLY A 416 8.29 -16.05 4.97
C GLY A 416 8.05 -16.41 3.51
N LEU A 417 8.55 -15.59 2.57
CA LEU A 417 8.46 -15.84 1.13
C LEU A 417 9.16 -17.15 0.73
N LEU A 418 10.38 -17.40 1.24
CA LEU A 418 11.10 -18.65 0.97
C LEU A 418 10.41 -19.86 1.61
N GLU A 419 9.88 -19.72 2.84
CA GLU A 419 9.14 -20.80 3.50
C GLU A 419 7.86 -21.14 2.75
N TRP A 420 7.15 -20.15 2.21
CA TRP A 420 5.95 -20.37 1.42
C TRP A 420 6.26 -21.19 0.17
N ILE A 421 7.36 -20.91 -0.54
CA ILE A 421 7.84 -21.75 -1.66
C ILE A 421 8.25 -23.14 -1.14
N ARG A 422 8.94 -23.22 0.01
CA ARG A 422 9.43 -24.49 0.57
C ARG A 422 8.30 -25.45 0.89
N LYS A 423 7.13 -24.95 1.30
CA LYS A 423 5.95 -25.76 1.62
C LYS A 423 5.22 -26.34 0.41
N MET A 424 5.45 -25.82 -0.79
CA MET A 424 4.86 -26.43 -2.01
C MET A 424 5.40 -27.84 -2.22
N ASN A 425 4.52 -28.83 -2.39
CA ASN A 425 4.90 -30.19 -2.75
C ASN A 425 5.45 -30.26 -4.18
N LYS A 426 4.78 -29.58 -5.12
CA LYS A 426 5.23 -29.42 -6.50
C LYS A 426 5.80 -28.02 -6.71
N LYS A 427 7.13 -27.91 -6.88
CA LYS A 427 7.79 -26.65 -7.17
C LYS A 427 7.48 -26.16 -8.59
N PRO A 428 7.32 -24.85 -8.80
CA PRO A 428 7.14 -24.27 -10.13
C PRO A 428 8.40 -24.44 -11.00
N SER A 429 8.20 -24.52 -12.30
CA SER A 429 9.33 -24.60 -13.26
C SER A 429 10.10 -23.28 -13.33
N ASN A 430 9.40 -22.17 -13.14
CA ASN A 430 9.97 -20.82 -13.03
C ASN A 430 9.10 -19.91 -12.16
N ILE A 431 9.73 -18.89 -11.63
CA ILE A 431 9.10 -17.85 -10.81
C ILE A 431 9.34 -16.50 -11.47
N PHE A 432 8.26 -15.71 -11.60
CA PHE A 432 8.33 -14.29 -11.94
C PHE A 432 8.24 -13.50 -10.64
N LEU A 433 9.24 -12.67 -10.33
CA LEU A 433 9.23 -11.80 -9.17
C LEU A 433 8.69 -10.43 -9.58
N VAL A 434 7.59 -10.04 -8.95
CA VAL A 434 6.91 -8.77 -9.13
C VAL A 434 6.77 -8.05 -7.77
N HIS A 435 6.18 -6.88 -7.75
CA HIS A 435 5.82 -6.16 -6.53
C HIS A 435 6.98 -6.07 -5.52
N GLY A 436 8.05 -5.37 -5.91
CA GLY A 436 9.27 -5.21 -5.10
C GLY A 436 10.26 -4.27 -5.77
N GLU A 437 11.06 -3.59 -4.98
CA GLU A 437 12.19 -2.82 -5.51
C GLU A 437 13.23 -3.78 -6.14
N TYR A 438 13.85 -3.33 -7.22
CA TYR A 438 14.74 -4.18 -8.02
C TYR A 438 15.88 -4.84 -7.21
N SER A 439 16.45 -4.13 -6.23
CA SER A 439 17.47 -4.67 -5.33
C SER A 439 16.93 -5.82 -4.46
N GLY A 440 15.72 -5.66 -3.92
CA GLY A 440 15.05 -6.71 -3.15
C GLY A 440 14.73 -7.95 -3.99
N GLN A 441 14.25 -7.71 -5.22
CA GLN A 441 13.99 -8.78 -6.19
C GLN A 441 15.26 -9.55 -6.54
N GLN A 442 16.39 -8.88 -6.75
CA GLN A 442 17.67 -9.54 -7.02
C GLN A 442 18.14 -10.39 -5.84
N ALA A 443 18.00 -9.89 -4.60
CA ALA A 443 18.37 -10.62 -3.40
C ALA A 443 17.49 -11.86 -3.19
N LEU A 444 16.18 -11.76 -3.41
CA LEU A 444 15.26 -12.88 -3.33
C LEU A 444 15.51 -13.91 -4.44
N LYS A 445 15.70 -13.44 -5.68
CA LYS A 445 16.07 -14.29 -6.82
C LYS A 445 17.29 -15.14 -6.51
N ALA A 446 18.37 -14.52 -6.03
CA ALA A 446 19.60 -15.25 -5.69
C ALA A 446 19.32 -16.37 -4.66
N SER A 447 18.52 -16.07 -3.63
CA SER A 447 18.15 -17.06 -2.60
C SER A 447 17.27 -18.19 -3.14
N ILE A 448 16.31 -17.89 -4.01
CA ILE A 448 15.45 -18.91 -4.64
C ILE A 448 16.27 -19.84 -5.56
N GLU A 449 17.14 -19.26 -6.38
CA GLU A 449 17.99 -20.03 -7.29
C GLU A 449 19.00 -20.89 -6.55
N GLU A 450 19.59 -20.37 -5.44
CA GLU A 450 20.52 -21.12 -4.58
C GLU A 450 19.84 -22.27 -3.83
N GLU A 451 18.68 -22.01 -3.20
CA GLU A 451 18.03 -22.99 -2.33
C GLU A 451 17.24 -24.04 -3.10
N PHE A 452 16.51 -23.61 -4.15
CA PHE A 452 15.56 -24.49 -4.84
C PHE A 452 15.99 -24.87 -6.26
N GLY A 453 16.99 -24.20 -6.84
CA GLY A 453 17.39 -24.40 -8.23
C GLY A 453 16.33 -23.98 -9.26
N ILE A 454 15.37 -23.14 -8.87
CA ILE A 454 14.25 -22.70 -9.71
C ILE A 454 14.68 -21.48 -10.52
N LYS A 455 14.48 -21.52 -11.85
CA LYS A 455 14.70 -20.36 -12.71
C LYS A 455 13.82 -19.19 -12.27
N THR A 456 14.44 -18.05 -11.93
CA THR A 456 13.74 -16.86 -11.44
C THR A 456 13.92 -15.69 -12.39
N ILE A 457 12.83 -15.04 -12.77
CA ILE A 457 12.77 -13.96 -13.74
C ILE A 457 12.29 -12.71 -13.02
N ILE A 458 12.94 -11.57 -13.27
CA ILE A 458 12.50 -10.26 -12.81
C ILE A 458 12.07 -9.47 -14.05
N PRO A 459 10.77 -9.45 -14.38
CA PRO A 459 10.30 -8.76 -15.58
C PRO A 459 10.47 -7.24 -15.45
N ASP A 460 10.62 -6.58 -16.60
CA ASP A 460 10.53 -5.13 -16.72
C ASP A 460 9.12 -4.73 -17.19
N PHE A 461 8.84 -3.44 -17.11
CA PHE A 461 7.57 -2.86 -17.56
C PHE A 461 7.34 -3.15 -19.06
N GLU A 462 6.13 -3.58 -19.43
CA GLU A 462 5.71 -3.99 -20.77
C GLU A 462 6.41 -5.23 -21.35
N GLU A 463 7.25 -5.93 -20.60
CA GLU A 463 7.80 -7.19 -21.06
C GLU A 463 6.74 -8.29 -21.08
N THR A 464 6.72 -9.06 -22.18
CA THR A 464 5.85 -10.23 -22.36
C THR A 464 6.66 -11.50 -22.33
N TYR A 465 6.24 -12.45 -21.51
CA TYR A 465 6.84 -13.77 -21.41
C TYR A 465 5.81 -14.86 -21.72
N THR A 466 6.26 -15.96 -22.34
CA THR A 466 5.51 -17.21 -22.24
C THR A 466 5.54 -17.70 -20.78
N ALA A 467 4.54 -18.46 -20.35
CA ALA A 467 4.47 -18.94 -18.97
C ALA A 467 5.71 -19.78 -18.56
N ASP A 468 6.35 -20.47 -19.50
CA ASP A 468 7.60 -21.21 -19.28
C ASP A 468 8.85 -20.29 -19.20
N GLY A 469 8.65 -18.97 -19.20
CA GLY A 469 9.70 -17.98 -18.96
C GLY A 469 10.59 -17.67 -20.15
N LYS A 470 10.05 -17.78 -21.37
CA LYS A 470 10.72 -17.31 -22.58
C LYS A 470 10.22 -15.89 -22.89
N LEU A 471 11.14 -14.94 -22.93
CA LEU A 471 10.84 -13.58 -23.40
C LEU A 471 10.43 -13.63 -24.89
N LEU A 472 9.29 -13.04 -25.21
CA LEU A 472 8.83 -12.88 -26.58
C LEU A 472 9.47 -11.63 -27.18
N GLU A 473 10.15 -11.78 -28.35
CA GLU A 473 10.70 -10.65 -29.07
C GLU A 473 9.55 -9.77 -29.62
N GLY A 474 9.63 -8.44 -29.42
CA GLY A 474 8.86 -7.54 -30.25
C GLY A 474 8.05 -6.42 -29.60
N VAL A 475 8.24 -6.06 -28.34
CA VAL A 475 7.65 -4.78 -27.84
C VAL A 475 8.74 -3.95 -27.18
N MET A 476 9.40 -3.09 -27.96
CA MET A 476 10.12 -1.95 -27.41
C MET A 476 9.06 -0.96 -26.91
N PRO A 477 9.11 -0.52 -25.65
CA PRO A 477 8.15 0.44 -25.12
C PRO A 477 8.14 1.69 -25.99
N LYS A 478 7.00 2.02 -26.57
CA LYS A 478 6.78 3.33 -27.18
C LYS A 478 6.40 4.29 -26.06
N TYR A 479 7.36 4.80 -25.33
CA TYR A 479 7.15 6.00 -24.55
C TYR A 479 6.78 7.15 -25.50
N GLN A 480 5.50 7.42 -25.63
CA GLN A 480 5.02 8.69 -26.18
C GLN A 480 4.79 9.63 -25.00
N SER A 481 5.90 10.08 -24.36
CA SER A 481 5.78 11.23 -23.47
C SER A 481 5.33 12.40 -24.34
N THR A 482 4.20 13.00 -23.99
CA THR A 482 3.78 14.21 -24.68
C THR A 482 4.73 15.35 -24.32
N ARG A 483 4.92 16.31 -25.23
CA ARG A 483 5.74 17.53 -24.98
C ARG A 483 5.30 18.27 -23.70
N PHE A 484 4.07 18.03 -23.28
CA PHE A 484 3.46 18.58 -22.08
C PHE A 484 4.07 17.96 -20.81
N ASP A 485 4.20 16.64 -20.76
CA ASP A 485 4.69 15.91 -19.58
C ASP A 485 6.15 16.24 -19.29
N ILE A 486 6.97 16.39 -20.34
CA ILE A 486 8.37 16.82 -20.21
C ILE A 486 8.46 18.25 -19.64
N LEU A 487 7.61 19.18 -20.09
CA LEU A 487 7.61 20.56 -19.60
C LEU A 487 7.10 20.66 -18.16
N GLU A 488 6.12 19.84 -17.77
CA GLU A 488 5.62 19.79 -16.41
C GLU A 488 6.64 19.15 -15.48
N MET A 489 7.28 18.06 -15.87
CA MET A 489 8.40 17.43 -15.14
C MET A 489 9.58 18.41 -14.96
N LEU A 490 9.94 19.17 -16.00
CA LEU A 490 10.97 20.21 -15.89
C LEU A 490 10.57 21.33 -14.91
N SER A 491 9.26 21.62 -14.79
CA SER A 491 8.75 22.58 -13.81
C SER A 491 8.89 22.08 -12.37
N TYR A 492 8.58 20.79 -12.12
CA TYR A 492 8.76 20.17 -10.80
C TYR A 492 10.24 20.05 -10.44
N LEU A 493 11.08 19.56 -11.36
CA LEU A 493 12.53 19.50 -11.17
C LEU A 493 13.14 20.87 -10.84
N LYS A 494 12.63 21.95 -11.47
CA LYS A 494 13.06 23.30 -11.15
C LYS A 494 12.65 23.70 -9.74
N GLN A 495 11.46 23.35 -9.30
CA GLN A 495 10.98 23.63 -7.94
C GLN A 495 11.80 22.83 -6.91
N ASP A 496 12.08 21.55 -7.15
CA ASP A 496 12.92 20.72 -6.29
C ASP A 496 14.35 21.26 -6.18
N VAL A 497 14.94 21.71 -7.31
CA VAL A 497 16.27 22.34 -7.33
C VAL A 497 16.27 23.65 -6.53
N ASP A 498 15.22 24.47 -6.63
CA ASP A 498 15.08 25.70 -5.85
C ASP A 498 14.93 25.40 -4.35
N ASP A 499 14.17 24.36 -3.97
CA ASP A 499 14.00 23.92 -2.58
C ASP A 499 15.29 23.35 -2.00
N VAL A 500 16.01 22.50 -2.74
CA VAL A 500 17.34 22.01 -2.37
C VAL A 500 18.33 23.18 -2.22
N SER A 501 18.32 24.12 -3.16
CA SER A 501 19.18 25.31 -3.10
C SER A 501 18.91 26.15 -1.85
N ASN A 502 17.64 26.32 -1.48
CA ASN A 502 17.26 27.07 -0.29
C ASN A 502 17.66 26.34 0.99
N THR A 503 17.49 25.03 1.04
CA THR A 503 17.89 24.18 2.16
C THR A 503 19.41 24.23 2.37
N VAL A 504 20.19 24.03 1.29
CA VAL A 504 21.65 24.10 1.34
C VAL A 504 22.15 25.49 1.77
N LYS A 505 21.53 26.57 1.29
CA LYS A 505 21.87 27.93 1.73
C LYS A 505 21.56 28.16 3.21
N ALA A 506 20.48 27.59 3.73
CA ALA A 506 20.13 27.67 5.15
C ALA A 506 21.13 26.88 6.01
N GLU A 507 21.51 25.68 5.59
CA GLU A 507 22.51 24.86 6.29
C GLU A 507 23.89 25.53 6.31
N ILE A 508 24.35 26.10 5.20
CA ILE A 508 25.63 26.83 5.15
C ILE A 508 25.62 28.05 6.11
N LYS A 509 24.47 28.73 6.25
CA LYS A 509 24.34 29.86 7.20
C LYS A 509 24.43 29.43 8.66
N ASN A 510 24.01 28.21 8.99
CA ASN A 510 24.03 27.67 10.35
C ASN A 510 25.40 27.13 10.79
N ASN A 511 26.45 27.34 10.01
CA ASN A 511 27.86 27.00 10.29
C ASN A 511 28.06 25.47 10.53
N PRO A 512 27.72 24.59 9.56
CA PRO A 512 27.96 23.15 9.65
C PRO A 512 29.45 22.83 9.70
N ASP A 513 29.82 21.66 10.22
CA ASP A 513 31.19 21.20 10.21
C ASP A 513 31.65 20.87 8.77
N GLU A 514 32.96 20.77 8.58
CA GLU A 514 33.60 20.55 7.26
C GLU A 514 33.15 19.21 6.63
N ASN A 515 32.84 18.20 7.46
CA ASN A 515 32.35 16.88 6.98
C ASN A 515 30.93 16.94 6.44
N ASP A 516 30.07 17.75 7.03
CA ASP A 516 28.70 17.91 6.55
C ASP A 516 28.66 18.71 5.25
N LEU A 517 29.52 19.72 5.10
CA LEU A 517 29.70 20.43 3.83
C LEU A 517 30.20 19.51 2.71
N LEU A 518 31.12 18.59 3.01
CA LEU A 518 31.59 17.60 2.05
C LEU A 518 30.53 16.59 1.62
N LYS A 519 29.63 16.18 2.52
CA LYS A 519 28.48 15.31 2.19
C LYS A 519 27.50 16.02 1.24
N ILE A 520 27.20 17.29 1.54
CA ILE A 520 26.33 18.12 0.70
C ILE A 520 26.96 18.29 -0.70
N LEU A 521 28.25 18.58 -0.76
CA LEU A 521 28.99 18.76 -2.03
C LEU A 521 28.90 17.47 -2.89
N ARG A 522 29.12 16.30 -2.30
CA ARG A 522 29.00 15.01 -3.01
C ARG A 522 27.60 14.78 -3.58
N LYS A 523 26.55 15.04 -2.81
CA LYS A 523 25.17 14.92 -3.29
C LYS A 523 24.87 15.89 -4.43
N LEU A 524 25.37 17.12 -4.38
CA LEU A 524 25.21 18.10 -5.46
C LEU A 524 25.97 17.68 -6.73
N GLU A 525 27.13 17.04 -6.60
CA GLU A 525 27.88 16.48 -7.73
C GLU A 525 27.13 15.31 -8.39
N GLU A 526 26.47 14.45 -7.62
CA GLU A 526 25.61 13.36 -8.14
C GLU A 526 24.43 13.92 -8.92
N VAL A 527 23.71 14.91 -8.38
CA VAL A 527 22.61 15.60 -9.08
C VAL A 527 23.11 16.27 -10.36
N LYS A 528 24.26 16.95 -10.31
CA LYS A 528 24.88 17.57 -11.47
C LYS A 528 25.23 16.55 -12.56
N ALA A 529 25.76 15.38 -12.19
CA ALA A 529 26.08 14.31 -13.14
C ALA A 529 24.80 13.75 -13.80
N ALA A 530 23.72 13.58 -13.04
CA ALA A 530 22.42 13.14 -13.58
C ALA A 530 21.85 14.17 -14.57
N LEU A 531 21.90 15.47 -14.26
CA LEU A 531 21.43 16.54 -15.15
C LEU A 531 22.28 16.68 -16.44
N VAL A 532 23.59 16.43 -16.37
CA VAL A 532 24.47 16.41 -17.55
C VAL A 532 24.06 15.27 -18.50
N ASN A 533 23.79 14.09 -17.99
CA ASN A 533 23.34 12.95 -18.80
C ASN A 533 22.01 13.22 -19.54
N VAL A 534 21.11 14.02 -18.96
CA VAL A 534 19.86 14.44 -19.63
C VAL A 534 20.14 15.49 -20.73
N ARG A 535 21.17 16.33 -20.56
CA ARG A 535 21.52 17.39 -21.51
C ARG A 535 22.23 16.87 -22.77
N GLU A 536 22.92 15.73 -22.66
CA GLU A 536 23.69 15.12 -23.75
C GLU A 536 22.87 14.14 -24.61
N LYS A 537 21.60 13.89 -24.26
CA LYS A 537 20.59 13.16 -25.05
C LYS A 537 19.64 14.13 -25.75
#